data_32c7ccf3333e229bad547815b60df8d5
#
_entry.id   32c7ccf3333e229bad547815b60df8d5
#
_cell.length_a   1.000
_cell.length_b   1.000
_cell.length_c   1.000
_cell.angle_alpha   90.00
_cell.angle_beta   90.00
_cell.angle_gamma   90.00
#
_symmetry.space_group_name_H-M   'P 1'
#
loop_
_entity.id
_entity.type
_entity.pdbx_description
1 polymer ?
#
loop_
_entity_poly.entity_id
_entity_poly.type
_entity_poly.pdbx_seq_one_letter_code
_entity_poly.pdbx_strand_id
1 'polypeptide(L)'
;MLSPQSLSENDRRLVAAWAADCAERVLPLFEAEVPEDDRPRDGIARARAFSRGELSAAGEIRRRFVAGRAAQSAASPAGKAAAWSAGQAAGVAHMGAHALGAAAYAAKAAELAAPGGGEAEVRWQVQHMSRSVRAALRTLPLLGENSSDPPGSGLLASGALGNTIHALQAALRNTELN
;
A
#
# COMPACT_ATOMS: atom_id res chain seq x y z
N MET A 1 -4.34 22.94 -7.88
CA MET A 1 -3.64 22.58 -6.62
C MET A 1 -3.71 21.06 -6.50
N LEU A 2 -2.58 20.37 -6.25
CA LEU A 2 -2.60 18.91 -6.05
C LEU A 2 -3.32 18.58 -4.74
N SER A 3 -4.00 17.43 -4.69
CA SER A 3 -4.59 16.92 -3.46
C SER A 3 -3.51 16.75 -2.38
N PRO A 4 -3.77 17.09 -1.11
CA PRO A 4 -2.81 16.83 -0.01
C PRO A 4 -2.46 15.35 0.15
N GLN A 5 -3.26 14.44 -0.41
CA GLN A 5 -2.96 13.01 -0.44
C GLN A 5 -1.94 12.60 -1.52
N SER A 6 -1.61 13.53 -2.45
CA SER A 6 -0.70 13.22 -3.57
C SER A 6 0.74 13.03 -3.15
N LEU A 7 1.25 13.78 -2.18
CA LEU A 7 2.66 13.96 -1.86
C LEU A 7 3.46 14.57 -3.04
N SER A 8 4.67 15.03 -2.76
CA SER A 8 5.64 15.38 -3.82
C SER A 8 6.06 14.12 -4.58
N GLU A 9 6.58 14.27 -5.80
CA GLU A 9 7.09 13.11 -6.54
C GLU A 9 8.25 12.43 -5.80
N ASN A 10 9.13 13.21 -5.17
CA ASN A 10 10.22 12.65 -4.35
C ASN A 10 9.68 11.82 -3.19
N ASP A 11 8.68 12.31 -2.47
CA ASP A 11 8.06 11.57 -1.37
C ASP A 11 7.33 10.32 -1.88
N ARG A 12 6.63 10.40 -3.03
CA ARG A 12 6.02 9.22 -3.66
C ARG A 12 7.07 8.14 -3.99
N ARG A 13 8.25 8.53 -4.48
CA ARG A 13 9.34 7.57 -4.73
C ARG A 13 9.82 6.89 -3.46
N LEU A 14 9.95 7.64 -2.36
CA LEU A 14 10.32 7.08 -1.06
C LEU A 14 9.29 6.09 -0.55
N VAL A 15 8.02 6.47 -0.51
CA VAL A 15 6.97 5.61 0.03
C VAL A 15 6.59 4.45 -0.90
N ALA A 16 6.88 4.54 -2.20
CA ALA A 16 6.66 3.46 -3.16
C ALA A 16 7.54 2.23 -2.86
N ALA A 17 8.79 2.43 -2.45
CA ALA A 17 9.66 1.33 -2.06
C ALA A 17 9.09 0.57 -0.86
N TRP A 18 8.67 1.29 0.19
CA TRP A 18 8.07 0.70 1.37
C TRP A 18 6.73 0.01 1.07
N ALA A 19 5.88 0.62 0.24
CA ALA A 19 4.62 0.02 -0.19
C ALA A 19 4.84 -1.28 -0.98
N ALA A 20 5.86 -1.31 -1.83
CA ALA A 20 6.26 -2.51 -2.56
C ALA A 20 6.74 -3.61 -1.60
N ASP A 21 7.51 -3.27 -0.57
CA ASP A 21 7.95 -4.23 0.45
C ASP A 21 6.76 -4.81 1.23
N CYS A 22 5.79 -3.99 1.61
CA CYS A 22 4.56 -4.47 2.25
C CYS A 22 3.79 -5.45 1.36
N ALA A 23 3.60 -5.11 0.08
CA ALA A 23 2.86 -5.95 -0.86
C ALA A 23 3.58 -7.27 -1.16
N GLU A 24 4.91 -7.26 -1.29
CA GLU A 24 5.69 -8.46 -1.59
C GLU A 24 5.60 -9.52 -0.50
N ARG A 25 5.47 -9.12 0.77
CA ARG A 25 5.35 -10.04 1.89
C ARG A 25 4.14 -10.96 1.81
N VAL A 26 3.05 -10.50 1.21
CA VAL A 26 1.80 -11.25 1.07
C VAL A 26 1.56 -11.76 -0.36
N LEU A 27 2.41 -11.38 -1.31
CA LEU A 27 2.31 -11.84 -2.69
C LEU A 27 2.22 -13.36 -2.85
N PRO A 28 2.94 -14.19 -2.07
CA PRO A 28 2.81 -15.64 -2.14
C PRO A 28 1.40 -16.18 -1.93
N LEU A 29 0.53 -15.45 -1.19
CA LEU A 29 -0.87 -15.84 -1.00
C LEU A 29 -1.67 -15.81 -2.29
N PHE A 30 -1.35 -14.88 -3.20
CA PHE A 30 -1.94 -14.82 -4.53
C PHE A 30 -1.29 -15.84 -5.47
N GLU A 31 0.03 -15.91 -5.49
CA GLU A 31 0.78 -16.76 -6.44
C GLU A 31 0.54 -18.25 -6.21
N ALA A 32 0.24 -18.66 -4.98
CA ALA A 32 -0.12 -20.05 -4.69
C ALA A 32 -1.43 -20.49 -5.37
N GLU A 33 -2.33 -19.53 -5.65
CA GLU A 33 -3.61 -19.80 -6.32
C GLU A 33 -3.55 -19.60 -7.82
N VAL A 34 -2.79 -18.59 -8.27
CA VAL A 34 -2.76 -18.14 -9.68
C VAL A 34 -1.30 -17.91 -10.12
N PRO A 35 -0.49 -18.98 -10.19
CA PRO A 35 0.95 -18.87 -10.43
C PRO A 35 1.31 -18.29 -11.82
N GLU A 36 0.41 -18.37 -12.79
CA GLU A 36 0.64 -17.82 -14.14
C GLU A 36 0.22 -16.36 -14.30
N ASP A 37 -0.39 -15.73 -13.29
CA ASP A 37 -0.78 -14.31 -13.35
C ASP A 37 0.28 -13.45 -12.67
N ASP A 38 1.19 -12.92 -13.48
CA ASP A 38 2.32 -12.10 -13.01
C ASP A 38 1.98 -10.61 -12.75
N ARG A 39 0.74 -10.19 -13.00
CA ARG A 39 0.34 -8.78 -12.85
C ARG A 39 0.63 -8.19 -11.46
N PRO A 40 0.38 -8.88 -10.33
CA PRO A 40 0.74 -8.35 -9.01
C PRO A 40 2.25 -8.24 -8.83
N ARG A 41 3.02 -9.24 -9.24
CA ARG A 41 4.49 -9.24 -9.19
C ARG A 41 5.07 -8.12 -10.06
N ASP A 42 4.57 -7.94 -11.28
CA ASP A 42 4.97 -6.83 -12.15
C ASP A 42 4.65 -5.48 -11.52
N GLY A 43 3.47 -5.32 -10.92
CA GLY A 43 3.07 -4.10 -10.22
C GLY A 43 4.04 -3.72 -9.09
N ILE A 44 4.47 -4.68 -8.28
CA ILE A 44 5.46 -4.48 -7.22
C ILE A 44 6.83 -4.13 -7.80
N ALA A 45 7.28 -4.84 -8.82
CA ALA A 45 8.55 -4.56 -9.49
C ALA A 45 8.58 -3.15 -10.10
N ARG A 46 7.49 -2.72 -10.70
CA ARG A 46 7.34 -1.37 -11.26
C ARG A 46 7.31 -0.30 -10.18
N ALA A 47 6.64 -0.53 -9.05
CA ALA A 47 6.70 0.38 -7.91
C ALA A 47 8.13 0.59 -7.41
N ARG A 48 8.94 -0.47 -7.35
CA ARG A 48 10.36 -0.38 -7.02
C ARG A 48 11.17 0.35 -8.10
N ALA A 49 10.93 0.09 -9.38
CA ALA A 49 11.59 0.79 -10.48
C ALA A 49 11.23 2.30 -10.47
N PHE A 50 9.98 2.64 -10.19
CA PHE A 50 9.56 4.03 -9.97
C PHE A 50 10.32 4.65 -8.79
N SER A 51 10.45 3.95 -7.67
CA SER A 51 11.17 4.46 -6.49
C SER A 51 12.64 4.77 -6.79
N ARG A 52 13.27 3.99 -7.65
CA ARG A 52 14.67 4.20 -8.10
C ARG A 52 14.83 5.26 -9.20
N GLY A 53 13.74 5.85 -9.68
CA GLY A 53 13.78 6.86 -10.76
C GLY A 53 13.89 6.28 -12.17
N GLU A 54 13.76 4.98 -12.33
CA GLU A 54 13.85 4.27 -13.62
C GLU A 54 12.57 4.40 -14.45
N LEU A 55 11.45 4.67 -13.81
CA LEU A 55 10.14 4.85 -14.45
C LEU A 55 9.56 6.24 -14.12
N SER A 56 8.83 6.80 -15.10
CA SER A 56 8.15 8.08 -14.93
C SER A 56 6.79 7.93 -14.25
N ALA A 57 6.40 8.91 -13.44
CA ALA A 57 5.07 8.95 -12.82
C ALA A 57 3.94 8.87 -13.87
N ALA A 58 4.06 9.60 -14.97
CA ALA A 58 3.04 9.61 -16.04
C ALA A 58 2.83 8.24 -16.68
N GLY A 59 3.88 7.45 -16.87
CA GLY A 59 3.81 6.07 -17.37
C GLY A 59 3.08 5.16 -16.39
N GLU A 60 3.42 5.24 -15.11
CA GLU A 60 2.84 4.41 -14.07
C GLU A 60 1.38 4.76 -13.76
N ILE A 61 1.00 6.03 -13.84
CA ILE A 61 -0.40 6.45 -13.69
C ILE A 61 -1.31 5.74 -14.69
N ARG A 62 -0.87 5.58 -15.93
CA ARG A 62 -1.65 4.86 -16.96
C ARG A 62 -1.84 3.38 -16.65
N ARG A 63 -0.92 2.76 -15.93
CA ARG A 63 -0.93 1.34 -15.58
C ARG A 63 -1.49 1.03 -14.19
N ARG A 64 -1.86 2.04 -13.41
CA ARG A 64 -2.20 1.92 -11.98
C ARG A 64 -3.26 0.87 -11.61
N PHE A 65 -4.10 0.47 -12.55
CA PHE A 65 -5.17 -0.51 -12.29
C PHE A 65 -4.80 -1.97 -12.67
N VAL A 66 -3.68 -2.18 -13.35
CA VAL A 66 -3.34 -3.50 -13.91
C VAL A 66 -3.18 -4.55 -12.81
N ALA A 67 -2.34 -4.26 -11.81
CA ALA A 67 -2.06 -5.21 -10.73
C ALA A 67 -3.31 -5.52 -9.89
N GLY A 68 -4.11 -4.49 -9.53
CA GLY A 68 -5.31 -4.67 -8.72
C GLY A 68 -6.40 -5.52 -9.41
N ARG A 69 -6.49 -5.45 -10.73
CA ARG A 69 -7.45 -6.28 -11.50
C ARG A 69 -7.16 -7.78 -11.37
N ALA A 70 -5.94 -8.17 -11.06
CA ALA A 70 -5.58 -9.56 -10.81
C ALA A 70 -6.35 -10.17 -9.62
N ALA A 71 -6.86 -9.36 -8.70
CA ALA A 71 -7.67 -9.84 -7.58
C ALA A 71 -8.90 -10.66 -8.04
N GLN A 72 -9.42 -10.41 -9.24
CA GLN A 72 -10.55 -11.15 -9.80
C GLN A 72 -10.17 -12.60 -10.14
N SER A 73 -8.89 -12.89 -10.35
CA SER A 73 -8.40 -14.23 -10.68
C SER A 73 -8.21 -15.11 -9.43
N ALA A 74 -8.06 -14.53 -8.24
CA ALA A 74 -7.92 -15.27 -7.00
C ALA A 74 -9.27 -15.77 -6.48
N ALA A 75 -9.30 -16.96 -5.90
CA ALA A 75 -10.48 -17.54 -5.29
C ALA A 75 -10.62 -17.11 -3.82
N SER A 76 -9.53 -17.17 -3.03
CA SER A 76 -9.56 -16.86 -1.62
C SER A 76 -9.61 -15.36 -1.33
N PRO A 77 -10.23 -14.95 -0.20
CA PRO A 77 -10.16 -13.57 0.25
C PRO A 77 -8.73 -13.08 0.53
N ALA A 78 -7.84 -13.98 0.99
CA ALA A 78 -6.44 -13.66 1.25
C ALA A 78 -5.68 -13.36 -0.05
N GLY A 79 -5.83 -14.21 -1.08
CA GLY A 79 -5.23 -14.00 -2.40
C GLY A 79 -5.73 -12.71 -3.06
N LYS A 80 -7.05 -12.43 -2.96
CA LYS A 80 -7.62 -11.16 -3.45
C LYS A 80 -7.00 -9.95 -2.75
N ALA A 81 -6.88 -10.00 -1.43
CA ALA A 81 -6.29 -8.90 -0.65
C ALA A 81 -4.79 -8.71 -1.00
N ALA A 82 -4.04 -9.79 -1.24
CA ALA A 82 -2.65 -9.72 -1.68
C ALA A 82 -2.51 -9.02 -3.05
N ALA A 83 -3.37 -9.36 -4.03
CA ALA A 83 -3.38 -8.68 -5.33
C ALA A 83 -3.77 -7.19 -5.19
N TRP A 84 -4.72 -6.85 -4.33
CA TRP A 84 -5.07 -5.46 -4.04
C TRP A 84 -3.93 -4.70 -3.38
N SER A 85 -3.15 -5.33 -2.49
CA SER A 85 -1.94 -4.70 -1.92
C SER A 85 -0.95 -4.32 -3.01
N ALA A 86 -0.67 -5.22 -3.96
CA ALA A 86 0.18 -4.93 -5.11
C ALA A 86 -0.40 -3.80 -5.99
N GLY A 87 -1.71 -3.78 -6.19
CA GLY A 87 -2.40 -2.73 -6.92
C GLY A 87 -2.26 -1.35 -6.26
N GLN A 88 -2.37 -1.29 -4.94
CA GLN A 88 -2.14 -0.06 -4.17
C GLN A 88 -0.68 0.39 -4.25
N ALA A 89 0.29 -0.53 -4.14
CA ALA A 89 1.71 -0.19 -4.31
C ALA A 89 1.98 0.43 -5.69
N ALA A 90 1.43 -0.15 -6.75
CA ALA A 90 1.52 0.41 -8.11
C ALA A 90 0.83 1.78 -8.23
N GLY A 91 -0.21 2.04 -7.43
CA GLY A 91 -0.95 3.30 -7.40
C GLY A 91 -0.19 4.48 -6.76
N VAL A 92 0.88 4.21 -6.01
CA VAL A 92 1.66 5.25 -5.30
C VAL A 92 2.23 6.31 -6.26
N ALA A 93 2.64 5.91 -7.45
CA ALA A 93 3.13 6.86 -8.46
C ALA A 93 2.09 7.92 -8.84
N HIS A 94 0.81 7.59 -8.75
CA HIS A 94 -0.31 8.51 -8.95
C HIS A 94 -0.60 9.33 -7.69
N MET A 95 -0.67 8.68 -6.51
CA MET A 95 -1.07 9.33 -5.26
C MET A 95 -0.41 8.64 -4.06
N GLY A 96 0.36 9.41 -3.27
CA GLY A 96 1.16 8.89 -2.15
C GLY A 96 0.34 8.14 -1.09
N ALA A 97 -0.91 8.54 -0.85
CA ALA A 97 -1.80 7.89 0.11
C ALA A 97 -2.05 6.40 -0.20
N HIS A 98 -1.88 5.94 -1.46
CA HIS A 98 -1.96 4.52 -1.81
C HIS A 98 -0.92 3.66 -1.06
N ALA A 99 0.16 4.25 -0.55
CA ALA A 99 1.13 3.51 0.26
C ALA A 99 0.49 2.95 1.55
N LEU A 100 -0.37 3.73 2.21
CA LEU A 100 -1.15 3.25 3.35
C LEU A 100 -2.16 2.16 2.95
N GLY A 101 -2.73 2.28 1.75
CA GLY A 101 -3.61 1.25 1.19
C GLY A 101 -2.88 -0.07 0.94
N ALA A 102 -1.65 -0.02 0.41
CA ALA A 102 -0.82 -1.21 0.20
C ALA A 102 -0.55 -1.94 1.52
N ALA A 103 -0.16 -1.20 2.56
CA ALA A 103 0.07 -1.75 3.89
C ALA A 103 -1.20 -2.33 4.52
N ALA A 104 -2.34 -1.64 4.40
CA ALA A 104 -3.62 -2.09 4.93
C ALA A 104 -4.11 -3.38 4.27
N TYR A 105 -4.01 -3.50 2.95
CA TYR A 105 -4.35 -4.72 2.25
C TYR A 105 -3.38 -5.87 2.55
N ALA A 106 -2.09 -5.59 2.75
CA ALA A 106 -1.12 -6.60 3.19
C ALA A 106 -1.49 -7.15 4.57
N ALA A 107 -1.79 -6.29 5.54
CA ALA A 107 -2.24 -6.70 6.87
C ALA A 107 -3.56 -7.51 6.80
N LYS A 108 -4.50 -7.07 5.96
CA LYS A 108 -5.75 -7.83 5.72
C LYS A 108 -5.49 -9.20 5.14
N ALA A 109 -4.60 -9.32 4.15
CA ALA A 109 -4.23 -10.59 3.55
C ALA A 109 -3.60 -11.54 4.58
N ALA A 110 -2.67 -11.02 5.40
CA ALA A 110 -2.03 -11.79 6.46
C ALA A 110 -3.02 -12.27 7.53
N GLU A 111 -3.98 -11.44 7.95
CA GLU A 111 -5.02 -11.82 8.92
C GLU A 111 -5.96 -12.89 8.36
N LEU A 112 -6.33 -12.77 7.08
CA LEU A 112 -7.17 -13.76 6.40
C LEU A 112 -6.45 -15.09 6.18
N ALA A 113 -5.12 -15.09 6.09
CA ALA A 113 -4.31 -16.29 5.97
C ALA A 113 -4.10 -16.99 7.32
N ALA A 114 -3.93 -16.21 8.40
CA ALA A 114 -3.73 -16.76 9.74
C ALA A 114 -4.18 -15.76 10.82
N PRO A 115 -4.95 -16.16 11.83
CA PRO A 115 -5.37 -15.29 12.93
C PRO A 115 -4.15 -14.64 13.62
N GLY A 116 -4.23 -13.32 13.83
CA GLY A 116 -3.13 -12.51 14.40
C GLY A 116 -2.03 -12.13 13.39
N GLY A 117 -2.12 -12.60 12.15
CA GLY A 117 -1.18 -12.26 11.08
C GLY A 117 -1.21 -10.77 10.75
N GLY A 118 -2.39 -10.15 10.78
CA GLY A 118 -2.55 -8.73 10.48
C GLY A 118 -1.80 -7.83 11.47
N GLU A 119 -1.88 -8.11 12.76
CA GLU A 119 -1.15 -7.35 13.77
C GLU A 119 0.36 -7.53 13.64
N ALA A 120 0.82 -8.75 13.39
CA ALA A 120 2.23 -9.04 13.14
C ALA A 120 2.74 -8.29 11.90
N GLU A 121 1.93 -8.22 10.86
CA GLU A 121 2.25 -7.49 9.62
C GLU A 121 2.38 -5.98 9.88
N VAL A 122 1.44 -5.37 10.60
CA VAL A 122 1.51 -3.94 10.97
C VAL A 122 2.76 -3.63 11.79
N ARG A 123 3.12 -4.49 12.77
CA ARG A 123 4.37 -4.32 13.52
C ARG A 123 5.58 -4.32 12.61
N TRP A 124 5.65 -5.28 11.69
CA TRP A 124 6.75 -5.36 10.73
C TRP A 124 6.82 -4.11 9.85
N GLN A 125 5.68 -3.66 9.31
CA GLN A 125 5.58 -2.47 8.45
C GLN A 125 6.12 -1.22 9.15
N VAL A 126 5.73 -1.01 10.40
CA VAL A 126 6.19 0.13 11.21
C VAL A 126 7.69 0.06 11.49
N GLN A 127 8.21 -1.13 11.82
CA GLN A 127 9.65 -1.33 12.11
C GLN A 127 10.52 -1.12 10.86
N HIS A 128 10.00 -1.40 9.67
CA HIS A 128 10.73 -1.30 8.40
C HIS A 128 10.53 0.04 7.66
N MET A 129 9.85 1.00 8.27
CA MET A 129 9.83 2.36 7.77
C MET A 129 11.15 3.07 8.06
N SER A 130 11.82 3.54 7.02
CA SER A 130 12.94 4.47 7.19
C SER A 130 12.47 5.80 7.77
N ARG A 131 13.40 6.60 8.31
CA ARG A 131 13.09 7.95 8.79
C ARG A 131 12.44 8.82 7.69
N SER A 132 12.92 8.73 6.46
CA SER A 132 12.39 9.48 5.31
C SER A 132 10.98 9.03 4.94
N VAL A 133 10.70 7.74 4.93
CA VAL A 133 9.36 7.20 4.69
C VAL A 133 8.39 7.68 5.78
N ARG A 134 8.79 7.63 7.05
CA ARG A 134 7.97 8.15 8.16
C ARG A 134 7.65 9.64 8.00
N ALA A 135 8.66 10.44 7.66
CA ALA A 135 8.48 11.88 7.44
C ALA A 135 7.48 12.15 6.30
N ALA A 136 7.62 11.46 5.18
CA ALA A 136 6.71 11.61 4.04
C ALA A 136 5.27 11.20 4.42
N LEU A 137 5.07 10.04 5.07
CA LEU A 137 3.75 9.55 5.45
C LEU A 137 3.05 10.46 6.49
N ARG A 138 3.81 11.13 7.36
CA ARG A 138 3.26 12.09 8.33
C ARG A 138 2.65 13.33 7.69
N THR A 139 3.01 13.67 6.48
CA THR A 139 2.44 14.82 5.75
C THR A 139 1.08 14.49 5.14
N LEU A 140 0.69 13.22 5.09
CA LEU A 140 -0.64 12.83 4.64
C LEU A 140 -1.72 13.26 5.64
N PRO A 141 -2.90 13.70 5.16
CA PRO A 141 -4.04 13.96 6.04
C PRO A 141 -4.44 12.69 6.79
N LEU A 142 -5.03 12.86 7.96
CA LEU A 142 -5.59 11.73 8.68
C LEU A 142 -6.75 11.11 7.92
N LEU A 143 -6.93 9.83 8.16
CA LEU A 143 -8.09 9.11 7.65
C LEU A 143 -9.38 9.82 8.08
N GLY A 144 -10.23 10.17 7.10
CA GLY A 144 -11.50 10.87 7.33
C GLY A 144 -11.40 12.40 7.35
N GLU A 145 -10.23 13.01 7.41
CA GLU A 145 -10.09 14.48 7.36
C GLU A 145 -10.27 15.08 5.96
N ASN A 146 -10.06 14.27 4.93
CA ASN A 146 -10.24 14.70 3.55
C ASN A 146 -11.25 13.79 2.85
N SER A 147 -12.38 14.34 2.44
CA SER A 147 -13.48 13.57 1.81
C SER A 147 -13.18 13.12 0.38
N SER A 148 -12.11 13.62 -0.24
CA SER A 148 -11.74 13.27 -1.61
C SER A 148 -10.59 12.30 -1.64
N ASP A 149 -10.87 10.98 -1.82
CA ASP A 149 -9.97 9.90 -2.23
C ASP A 149 -8.63 9.72 -1.49
N PRO A 150 -8.03 8.54 -1.60
CA PRO A 150 -8.56 7.20 -1.41
C PRO A 150 -8.86 6.88 0.05
N PRO A 151 -8.25 7.56 1.07
CA PRO A 151 -8.62 7.33 2.47
C PRO A 151 -9.78 8.21 2.97
N GLY A 152 -10.49 8.94 2.08
CA GLY A 152 -11.54 9.87 2.49
C GLY A 152 -12.82 9.19 2.96
N SER A 153 -13.62 8.70 2.02
CA SER A 153 -14.91 8.04 2.30
C SER A 153 -15.06 6.69 1.60
N GLY A 154 -13.97 6.21 0.97
CA GLY A 154 -13.95 4.96 0.22
C GLY A 154 -13.69 3.72 1.08
N LEU A 155 -13.42 2.61 0.40
CA LEU A 155 -13.18 1.30 0.99
C LEU A 155 -12.03 1.31 2.02
N LEU A 156 -11.02 2.15 1.81
CA LEU A 156 -9.86 2.27 2.71
C LEU A 156 -10.20 2.98 4.03
N ALA A 157 -11.33 3.70 4.10
CA ALA A 157 -11.72 4.46 5.28
C ALA A 157 -12.54 3.63 6.28
N SER A 158 -12.94 2.41 5.94
CA SER A 158 -13.87 1.62 6.75
C SER A 158 -13.35 0.21 7.05
N GLY A 159 -13.94 -0.41 8.06
CA GLY A 159 -13.67 -1.79 8.45
C GLY A 159 -12.20 -2.04 8.81
N ALA A 160 -11.73 -3.25 8.51
CA ALA A 160 -10.36 -3.67 8.83
C ALA A 160 -9.28 -2.80 8.15
N LEU A 161 -9.53 -2.33 6.92
CA LEU A 161 -8.59 -1.47 6.21
C LEU A 161 -8.44 -0.12 6.91
N GLY A 162 -9.57 0.53 7.24
CA GLY A 162 -9.56 1.80 7.98
C GLY A 162 -8.90 1.66 9.36
N ASN A 163 -9.19 0.61 10.09
CA ASN A 163 -8.56 0.33 11.38
C ASN A 163 -7.04 0.18 11.27
N THR A 164 -6.56 -0.50 10.24
CA THR A 164 -5.12 -0.65 9.98
C THR A 164 -4.48 0.69 9.66
N ILE A 165 -5.11 1.52 8.82
CA ILE A 165 -4.58 2.85 8.48
C ILE A 165 -4.54 3.74 9.72
N HIS A 166 -5.56 3.74 10.55
CA HIS A 166 -5.55 4.46 11.84
C HIS A 166 -4.40 4.00 12.74
N ALA A 167 -4.16 2.68 12.84
CA ALA A 167 -3.06 2.14 13.64
C ALA A 167 -1.69 2.58 13.09
N LEU A 168 -1.50 2.56 11.79
CA LEU A 168 -0.27 3.04 11.13
C LEU A 168 -0.05 4.53 11.39
N GLN A 169 -1.09 5.36 11.22
CA GLN A 169 -1.01 6.81 11.45
C GLN A 169 -0.77 7.15 12.92
N ALA A 170 -1.33 6.39 13.85
CA ALA A 170 -1.05 6.53 15.28
C ALA A 170 0.42 6.17 15.60
N ALA A 171 0.92 5.06 15.05
CA ALA A 171 2.32 4.66 15.23
C ALA A 171 3.32 5.69 14.66
N LEU A 172 2.98 6.32 13.53
CA LEU A 172 3.80 7.40 12.96
C LEU A 172 3.94 8.60 13.89
N ARG A 173 2.92 8.92 14.68
CA ARG A 173 2.92 10.05 15.63
C ARG A 173 3.63 9.76 16.92
N ASN A 174 3.51 8.53 17.42
CA ASN A 174 4.04 8.15 18.75
C ASN A 174 5.57 7.96 18.76
N THR A 175 6.24 7.96 17.61
CA THR A 175 7.69 7.71 17.51
C THR A 175 8.54 8.97 17.74
N GLU A 176 7.97 10.09 18.16
CA GLU A 176 8.73 11.31 18.54
C GLU A 176 9.30 11.28 19.97
N LEU A 177 9.06 10.22 20.72
CA LEU A 177 9.42 10.15 22.15
C LEU A 177 10.64 9.26 22.45
N ASN A 178 11.41 8.82 21.40
CA ASN A 178 12.67 8.09 21.65
C ASN A 178 13.78 8.59 20.71
#